data_ad1aeadbf2c9a394c6e811d49b9bfede
#
_entry.id   ad1aeadbf2c9a394c6e811d49b9bfede
#
_cell.length_a   1.000
_cell.length_b   1.000
_cell.length_c   1.000
_cell.angle_alpha   90.00
_cell.angle_beta   90.00
_cell.angle_gamma   90.00
#
_symmetry.space_group_name_H-M   'P 1'
#
loop_
_entity.id
_entity.type
_entity.pdbx_description
1 polymer ?
#
loop_
_entity_poly.entity_id
_entity_poly.type
_entity_poly.pdbx_seq_one_letter_code
_entity_poly.pdbx_strand_id
1 'polypeptide(L)'
;MSFLEVRNLCAGYGKTRIVHELSFTLEAGQLLGILGPNGCGKTTLLKGICGIVPSQGDCILEGVNLSALSPKALAQRCSYIPQRSGIGIDISALDVVLTGFNPRLGLLEYPGGAMRETAKQALADAGLAGMEEKNYQTMSEGQKQLCILARTMVSEARLLLLDEPESALDFGGRYRMLRQVRSRMGPRRAAIVTLHDPQLSLNCCDELLLMDAGQKTAVLHPASDRLDTTEERLAALYGPLTLTRVKNRDGIWQLVMVK
;
A
#
# COMPACT_ATOMS: atom_id res chain seq x y z
N MET A 1 17.68 -7.82 -11.68
CA MET A 1 17.65 -7.73 -10.19
C MET A 1 16.26 -7.25 -9.82
N SER A 2 15.60 -7.95 -8.91
CA SER A 2 14.29 -7.55 -8.39
C SER A 2 14.37 -6.16 -7.74
N PHE A 3 13.29 -5.40 -7.82
CA PHE A 3 13.21 -4.06 -7.23
C PHE A 3 13.22 -4.11 -5.70
N LEU A 4 12.38 -4.99 -5.13
CA LEU A 4 12.39 -5.34 -3.70
C LEU A 4 12.57 -6.85 -3.56
N GLU A 5 13.43 -7.24 -2.63
CA GLU A 5 13.61 -8.63 -2.24
C GLU A 5 13.47 -8.75 -0.71
N VAL A 6 12.50 -9.53 -0.29
CA VAL A 6 12.28 -9.88 1.12
C VAL A 6 12.71 -11.32 1.31
N ARG A 7 13.64 -11.56 2.25
CA ARG A 7 14.21 -12.88 2.54
C ARG A 7 14.01 -13.24 4.00
N ASN A 8 13.32 -14.34 4.25
CA ASN A 8 13.13 -14.94 5.57
C ASN A 8 12.69 -13.93 6.64
N LEU A 9 11.80 -13.00 6.27
CA LEU A 9 11.35 -11.95 7.17
C LEU A 9 10.50 -12.55 8.29
N CYS A 10 10.96 -12.34 9.52
CA CYS A 10 10.19 -12.55 10.75
C CYS A 10 9.91 -11.18 11.37
N ALA A 11 8.68 -10.91 11.79
CA ALA A 11 8.31 -9.65 12.42
C ALA A 11 7.26 -9.86 13.51
N GLY A 12 7.24 -8.98 14.51
CA GLY A 12 6.29 -9.09 15.61
C GLY A 12 6.46 -8.03 16.69
N TYR A 13 5.81 -8.25 17.84
CA TYR A 13 5.77 -7.31 18.96
C TYR A 13 6.33 -7.97 20.23
N GLY A 14 7.30 -7.33 20.87
CA GLY A 14 7.95 -7.87 22.07
C GLY A 14 8.57 -9.24 21.78
N LYS A 15 8.08 -10.30 22.46
CA LYS A 15 8.54 -11.69 22.27
C LYS A 15 7.67 -12.50 21.28
N THR A 16 6.56 -11.93 20.80
CA THR A 16 5.61 -12.64 19.95
C THR A 16 5.94 -12.38 18.49
N ARG A 17 6.33 -13.41 17.77
CA ARG A 17 6.47 -13.39 16.31
C ARG A 17 5.07 -13.59 15.70
N ILE A 18 4.72 -12.77 14.72
CA ILE A 18 3.45 -12.80 13.98
C ILE A 18 3.69 -13.19 12.53
N VAL A 19 4.79 -12.70 11.93
CA VAL A 19 5.24 -13.09 10.60
C VAL A 19 6.40 -14.06 10.74
N HIS A 20 6.38 -15.15 9.98
CA HIS A 20 7.31 -16.28 10.11
C HIS A 20 8.00 -16.56 8.77
N GLU A 21 9.30 -16.27 8.66
CA GLU A 21 10.20 -16.64 7.54
C GLU A 21 9.63 -16.35 6.14
N LEU A 22 8.93 -15.23 5.99
CA LEU A 22 8.24 -14.89 4.76
C LEU A 22 9.24 -14.35 3.74
N SER A 23 9.20 -14.90 2.51
CA SER A 23 10.07 -14.49 1.41
C SER A 23 9.27 -14.25 0.14
N PHE A 24 9.55 -13.13 -0.54
CA PHE A 24 8.98 -12.78 -1.85
C PHE A 24 9.83 -11.72 -2.54
N THR A 25 9.56 -11.50 -3.81
CA THR A 25 10.15 -10.41 -4.62
C THR A 25 9.05 -9.52 -5.18
N LEU A 26 9.42 -8.29 -5.54
CA LEU A 26 8.55 -7.33 -6.21
C LEU A 26 9.36 -6.63 -7.29
N GLU A 27 8.81 -6.52 -8.50
CA GLU A 27 9.46 -5.81 -9.59
C GLU A 27 9.07 -4.33 -9.61
N ALA A 28 9.92 -3.49 -10.21
CA ALA A 28 9.59 -2.08 -10.41
C ALA A 28 8.33 -1.93 -11.29
N GLY A 29 7.50 -0.97 -10.97
CA GLY A 29 6.25 -0.72 -11.69
C GLY A 29 5.07 -1.56 -11.21
N GLN A 30 5.28 -2.55 -10.35
CA GLN A 30 4.21 -3.43 -9.88
C GLN A 30 3.46 -2.88 -8.68
N LEU A 31 2.20 -3.29 -8.59
CA LEU A 31 1.33 -3.18 -7.41
C LEU A 31 1.07 -4.60 -6.88
N LEU A 32 1.70 -4.95 -5.77
CA LEU A 32 1.49 -6.22 -5.07
C LEU A 32 0.35 -6.07 -4.05
N GLY A 33 -0.70 -6.86 -4.19
CA GLY A 33 -1.76 -7.00 -3.19
C GLY A 33 -1.42 -8.07 -2.15
N ILE A 34 -1.69 -7.83 -0.88
CA ILE A 34 -1.61 -8.86 0.17
C ILE A 34 -3.02 -9.18 0.63
N LEU A 35 -3.39 -10.45 0.50
CA LEU A 35 -4.67 -11.01 0.92
C LEU A 35 -4.48 -12.04 2.04
N GLY A 36 -5.46 -12.14 2.89
CA GLY A 36 -5.51 -13.14 3.98
C GLY A 36 -6.51 -12.76 5.06
N PRO A 37 -6.85 -13.68 5.95
CA PRO A 37 -7.80 -13.44 7.04
C PRO A 37 -7.39 -12.27 7.96
N ASN A 38 -8.34 -11.77 8.73
CA ASN A 38 -8.04 -10.76 9.75
C ASN A 38 -7.10 -11.38 10.81
N GLY A 39 -6.09 -10.60 11.20
CA GLY A 39 -5.11 -11.07 12.19
C GLY A 39 -3.99 -11.97 11.64
N CYS A 40 -3.98 -12.34 10.35
CA CYS A 40 -2.94 -13.21 9.78
C CYS A 40 -1.54 -12.54 9.65
N GLY A 41 -1.38 -11.25 10.02
CA GLY A 41 -0.08 -10.59 10.04
C GLY A 41 0.21 -9.61 8.91
N LYS A 42 -0.74 -9.26 8.03
CA LYS A 42 -0.56 -8.33 6.89
C LYS A 42 0.04 -6.99 7.32
N THR A 43 -0.58 -6.32 8.29
CA THR A 43 -0.09 -5.06 8.88
C THR A 43 1.31 -5.22 9.49
N THR A 44 1.57 -6.34 10.17
CA THR A 44 2.87 -6.62 10.79
C THR A 44 3.94 -6.84 9.75
N LEU A 45 3.61 -7.47 8.62
CA LEU A 45 4.52 -7.62 7.48
C LEU A 45 4.93 -6.25 6.93
N LEU A 46 3.98 -5.37 6.62
CA LEU A 46 4.29 -4.02 6.12
C LEU A 46 5.14 -3.23 7.12
N LYS A 47 4.78 -3.27 8.40
CA LYS A 47 5.54 -2.59 9.46
C LYS A 47 6.94 -3.17 9.66
N GLY A 48 7.12 -4.48 9.47
CA GLY A 48 8.42 -5.14 9.50
C GLY A 48 9.33 -4.70 8.36
N ILE A 49 8.79 -4.63 7.12
CA ILE A 49 9.53 -4.15 5.94
C ILE A 49 10.04 -2.72 6.14
N CYS A 50 9.24 -1.83 6.70
CA CYS A 50 9.62 -0.43 6.92
C CYS A 50 10.20 -0.15 8.32
N GLY A 51 10.61 -1.17 9.08
CA GLY A 51 11.31 -1.01 10.35
C GLY A 51 10.51 -0.36 11.48
N ILE A 52 9.17 -0.32 11.38
CA ILE A 52 8.30 0.22 12.46
C ILE A 52 8.17 -0.77 13.61
N VAL A 53 8.24 -2.07 13.33
CA VAL A 53 8.27 -3.12 14.34
C VAL A 53 9.56 -3.93 14.23
N PRO A 54 10.05 -4.53 15.35
CA PRO A 54 11.21 -5.40 15.30
C PRO A 54 11.06 -6.50 14.26
N SER A 55 12.09 -6.67 13.43
CA SER A 55 12.12 -7.69 12.40
C SER A 55 13.51 -8.32 12.27
N GLN A 56 13.55 -9.55 11.73
CA GLN A 56 14.74 -10.31 11.37
C GLN A 56 14.60 -10.77 9.94
N GLY A 57 15.70 -11.04 9.25
CA GLY A 57 15.73 -11.32 7.82
C GLY A 57 16.12 -10.08 7.03
N ASP A 58 16.12 -10.18 5.71
CA ASP A 58 16.58 -9.09 4.83
C ASP A 58 15.42 -8.49 4.04
N CYS A 59 15.41 -7.17 3.96
CA CYS A 59 14.56 -6.40 3.05
C CYS A 59 15.49 -5.54 2.18
N ILE A 60 15.69 -5.96 0.93
CA ILE A 60 16.66 -5.33 0.01
C ILE A 60 15.88 -4.57 -1.06
N LEU A 61 15.95 -3.25 -1.05
CA LEU A 61 15.33 -2.37 -2.03
C LEU A 61 16.42 -1.78 -2.95
N GLU A 62 16.36 -2.09 -4.25
CA GLU A 62 17.34 -1.64 -5.24
C GLU A 62 18.80 -1.92 -4.79
N GLY A 63 19.04 -3.11 -4.22
CA GLY A 63 20.36 -3.53 -3.73
C GLY A 63 20.76 -2.99 -2.35
N VAL A 64 19.90 -2.21 -1.68
CA VAL A 64 20.18 -1.63 -0.36
C VAL A 64 19.33 -2.31 0.70
N ASN A 65 19.96 -2.88 1.73
CA ASN A 65 19.23 -3.46 2.86
C ASN A 65 18.61 -2.35 3.70
N LEU A 66 17.27 -2.35 3.81
CA LEU A 66 16.51 -1.32 4.50
C LEU A 66 16.82 -1.26 6.00
N SER A 67 17.15 -2.40 6.62
CA SER A 67 17.48 -2.48 8.06
C SER A 67 18.79 -1.76 8.44
N ALA A 68 19.67 -1.52 7.46
CA ALA A 68 20.92 -0.81 7.65
C ALA A 68 20.79 0.72 7.57
N LEU A 69 19.61 1.23 7.21
CA LEU A 69 19.39 2.64 6.99
C LEU A 69 19.02 3.39 8.27
N SER A 70 19.44 4.65 8.38
CA SER A 70 18.91 5.56 9.39
C SER A 70 17.41 5.81 9.14
N PRO A 71 16.61 6.19 10.16
CA PRO A 71 15.17 6.46 10.00
C PRO A 71 14.87 7.47 8.89
N LYS A 72 15.68 8.53 8.75
CA LYS A 72 15.53 9.52 7.68
C LYS A 72 15.80 8.93 6.31
N ALA A 73 16.87 8.16 6.14
CA ALA A 73 17.21 7.51 4.87
C ALA A 73 16.17 6.45 4.48
N LEU A 74 15.63 5.73 5.46
CA LEU A 74 14.53 4.78 5.24
C LEU A 74 13.26 5.49 4.79
N ALA A 75 12.87 6.61 5.44
CA ALA A 75 11.70 7.40 5.06
C ALA A 75 11.81 8.04 3.66
N GLN A 76 13.01 8.28 3.15
CA GLN A 76 13.24 8.70 1.76
C GLN A 76 12.99 7.58 0.74
N ARG A 77 13.11 6.31 1.16
CA ARG A 77 12.95 5.15 0.28
C ARG A 77 11.59 4.48 0.41
N CYS A 78 11.03 4.45 1.61
CA CYS A 78 9.76 3.80 1.94
C CYS A 78 8.77 4.79 2.53
N SER A 79 7.54 4.80 2.02
CA SER A 79 6.43 5.55 2.61
C SER A 79 5.35 4.57 3.08
N TYR A 80 4.94 4.69 4.33
CA TYR A 80 3.92 3.85 4.94
C TYR A 80 2.63 4.63 5.20
N ILE A 81 1.52 4.10 4.69
CA ILE A 81 0.16 4.56 5.00
C ILE A 81 -0.44 3.58 6.00
N PRO A 82 -0.71 3.97 7.24
CA PRO A 82 -1.44 3.14 8.19
C PRO A 82 -2.93 3.10 7.85
N GLN A 83 -3.61 2.05 8.29
CA GLN A 83 -5.06 1.90 8.18
C GLN A 83 -5.83 3.10 8.80
N ARG A 84 -5.31 3.65 9.89
CA ARG A 84 -5.84 4.86 10.53
C ARG A 84 -4.71 5.85 10.77
N SER A 85 -4.91 7.08 10.35
CA SER A 85 -3.98 8.18 10.64
C SER A 85 -4.32 8.79 11.99
N GLY A 86 -3.38 8.69 12.93
CA GLY A 86 -3.54 9.26 14.28
C GLY A 86 -3.16 10.74 14.37
N ILE A 87 -3.47 11.57 13.37
CA ILE A 87 -3.19 13.02 13.43
C ILE A 87 -4.23 13.68 14.34
N GLY A 88 -3.82 13.99 15.56
CA GLY A 88 -4.67 14.56 16.62
C GLY A 88 -4.51 16.07 16.83
N ILE A 89 -3.80 16.77 15.95
CA ILE A 89 -3.54 18.22 16.04
C ILE A 89 -4.35 18.99 15.00
N ASP A 90 -4.64 20.25 15.29
CA ASP A 90 -5.34 21.17 14.40
C ASP A 90 -4.40 21.67 13.31
N ILE A 91 -4.47 21.05 12.14
CA ILE A 91 -3.72 21.41 10.94
C ILE A 91 -4.59 21.31 9.69
N SER A 92 -4.25 22.07 8.65
CA SER A 92 -4.95 22.02 7.38
C SER A 92 -4.65 20.74 6.59
N ALA A 93 -5.56 20.37 5.67
CA ALA A 93 -5.31 19.27 4.75
C ALA A 93 -4.02 19.49 3.93
N LEU A 94 -3.76 20.75 3.53
CA LEU A 94 -2.53 21.11 2.82
C LEU A 94 -1.29 20.85 3.68
N ASP A 95 -1.31 21.25 4.95
CA ASP A 95 -0.17 21.05 5.85
C ASP A 95 0.08 19.55 6.11
N VAL A 96 -0.98 18.73 6.21
CA VAL A 96 -0.82 17.26 6.26
C VAL A 96 -0.06 16.76 5.03
N VAL A 97 -0.45 17.18 3.84
CA VAL A 97 0.22 16.75 2.60
C VAL A 97 1.66 17.25 2.53
N LEU A 98 1.93 18.48 2.98
CA LEU A 98 3.28 19.05 3.03
C LEU A 98 4.24 18.24 3.90
N THR A 99 3.74 17.56 4.96
CA THR A 99 4.59 16.65 5.76
C THR A 99 5.20 15.51 4.94
N GLY A 100 4.64 15.19 3.77
CA GLY A 100 5.19 14.19 2.84
C GLY A 100 6.59 14.55 2.31
N PHE A 101 6.96 15.83 2.34
CA PHE A 101 8.29 16.30 1.93
C PHE A 101 9.33 16.23 3.06
N ASN A 102 8.91 16.06 4.33
CA ASN A 102 9.81 16.10 5.50
C ASN A 102 11.07 15.21 5.38
N PRO A 103 11.02 13.98 4.84
CA PRO A 103 12.22 13.16 4.72
C PRO A 103 13.34 13.81 3.88
N ARG A 104 12.98 14.72 2.96
CA ARG A 104 13.90 15.41 2.05
C ARG A 104 14.40 16.75 2.56
N LEU A 105 13.67 17.34 3.50
CA LEU A 105 14.01 18.66 4.05
C LEU A 105 15.16 18.57 5.05
N GLY A 106 15.95 19.65 5.13
CA GLY A 106 16.92 19.87 6.18
C GLY A 106 16.24 20.15 7.52
N LEU A 107 17.03 20.20 8.61
CA LEU A 107 16.52 20.33 9.99
C LEU A 107 15.71 21.61 10.23
N LEU A 108 16.05 22.71 9.53
CA LEU A 108 15.40 24.03 9.65
C LEU A 108 14.77 24.47 8.30
N GLU A 109 14.56 23.54 7.40
CA GLU A 109 14.02 23.81 6.08
C GLU A 109 12.51 23.64 6.07
N TYR A 110 11.80 24.56 5.44
CA TYR A 110 10.33 24.54 5.30
C TYR A 110 9.95 24.32 3.84
N PRO A 111 8.77 23.69 3.60
CA PRO A 111 8.27 23.52 2.24
C PRO A 111 8.12 24.85 1.51
N GLY A 112 8.83 25.02 0.39
CA GLY A 112 8.78 26.21 -0.47
C GLY A 112 7.51 26.27 -1.34
N GLY A 113 7.36 27.37 -2.12
CA GLY A 113 6.19 27.59 -2.98
C GLY A 113 5.93 26.45 -3.96
N ALA A 114 6.96 25.91 -4.62
CA ALA A 114 6.82 24.80 -5.56
C ALA A 114 6.28 23.53 -4.87
N MET A 115 6.70 23.23 -3.64
CA MET A 115 6.18 22.09 -2.86
C MET A 115 4.71 22.31 -2.47
N ARG A 116 4.33 23.55 -2.14
CA ARG A 116 2.92 23.89 -1.84
C ARG A 116 2.03 23.67 -3.06
N GLU A 117 2.44 24.10 -4.24
CA GLU A 117 1.67 23.86 -5.47
C GLU A 117 1.60 22.34 -5.79
N THR A 118 2.69 21.61 -5.63
CA THR A 118 2.67 20.12 -5.76
C THR A 118 1.71 19.48 -4.78
N ALA A 119 1.66 19.97 -3.53
CA ALA A 119 0.75 19.46 -2.51
C ALA A 119 -0.73 19.76 -2.83
N LYS A 120 -1.05 20.96 -3.33
CA LYS A 120 -2.40 21.31 -3.81
C LYS A 120 -2.84 20.42 -4.97
N GLN A 121 -1.94 20.22 -5.94
CA GLN A 121 -2.23 19.33 -7.06
C GLN A 121 -2.48 17.89 -6.59
N ALA A 122 -1.70 17.39 -5.62
CA ALA A 122 -1.90 16.05 -5.06
C ALA A 122 -3.25 15.92 -4.33
N LEU A 123 -3.71 16.97 -3.63
CA LEU A 123 -5.06 17.03 -3.06
C LEU A 123 -6.14 17.02 -4.14
N ALA A 124 -5.97 17.81 -5.19
CA ALA A 124 -6.91 17.83 -6.32
C ALA A 124 -6.99 16.48 -7.02
N ASP A 125 -5.84 15.83 -7.29
CA ASP A 125 -5.76 14.48 -7.87
C ASP A 125 -6.46 13.45 -6.98
N ALA A 126 -6.39 13.62 -5.66
CA ALA A 126 -7.09 12.77 -4.69
C ALA A 126 -8.60 13.07 -4.57
N GLY A 127 -9.13 14.06 -5.31
CA GLY A 127 -10.54 14.46 -5.25
C GLY A 127 -10.88 15.38 -4.08
N LEU A 128 -9.89 16.08 -3.53
CA LEU A 128 -10.01 17.02 -2.40
C LEU A 128 -9.76 18.48 -2.81
N ALA A 129 -9.97 18.81 -4.09
CA ALA A 129 -9.85 20.19 -4.58
C ALA A 129 -10.76 21.14 -3.80
N GLY A 130 -10.24 22.30 -3.39
CA GLY A 130 -10.97 23.28 -2.57
C GLY A 130 -11.03 22.95 -1.08
N MET A 131 -10.34 21.89 -0.64
CA MET A 131 -10.28 21.51 0.78
C MET A 131 -8.90 21.79 1.41
N GLU A 132 -8.05 22.55 0.75
CA GLU A 132 -6.66 22.80 1.15
C GLU A 132 -6.57 23.34 2.59
N GLU A 133 -7.42 24.32 2.90
CA GLU A 133 -7.45 25.01 4.21
C GLU A 133 -8.39 24.32 5.23
N LYS A 134 -9.08 23.24 4.83
CA LYS A 134 -9.97 22.52 5.73
C LYS A 134 -9.17 21.85 6.83
N ASN A 135 -9.64 22.02 8.09
CA ASN A 135 -9.05 21.31 9.23
C ASN A 135 -9.18 19.80 9.04
N TYR A 136 -8.04 19.09 9.08
CA TYR A 136 -7.96 17.65 8.87
C TYR A 136 -8.87 16.88 9.84
N GLN A 137 -8.98 17.30 11.09
CA GLN A 137 -9.80 16.61 12.09
C GLN A 137 -11.31 16.64 11.75
N THR A 138 -11.78 17.69 11.06
CA THR A 138 -13.19 17.85 10.66
C THR A 138 -13.54 17.13 9.35
N MET A 139 -12.56 16.53 8.69
CA MET A 139 -12.77 15.74 7.48
C MET A 139 -13.45 14.41 7.82
N SER A 140 -14.24 13.87 6.86
CA SER A 140 -14.74 12.49 6.98
C SER A 140 -13.57 11.49 6.91
N GLU A 141 -13.77 10.28 7.44
CA GLU A 141 -12.70 9.26 7.42
C GLU A 141 -12.21 8.96 5.99
N GLY A 142 -13.09 8.91 4.99
CA GLY A 142 -12.72 8.76 3.60
C GLY A 142 -11.89 9.95 3.09
N GLN A 143 -12.25 11.20 3.44
CA GLN A 143 -11.47 12.38 3.08
C GLN A 143 -10.09 12.37 3.75
N LYS A 144 -10.02 11.99 5.02
CA LYS A 144 -8.74 11.82 5.75
C LYS A 144 -7.84 10.81 5.04
N GLN A 145 -8.41 9.67 4.62
CA GLN A 145 -7.67 8.63 3.92
C GLN A 145 -7.11 9.12 2.58
N LEU A 146 -7.91 9.85 1.80
CA LEU A 146 -7.48 10.47 0.54
C LEU A 146 -6.40 11.55 0.78
N CYS A 147 -6.50 12.33 1.86
CA CYS A 147 -5.48 13.31 2.24
C CYS A 147 -4.14 12.63 2.59
N ILE A 148 -4.16 11.51 3.33
CA ILE A 148 -2.97 10.72 3.62
C ILE A 148 -2.40 10.08 2.35
N LEU A 149 -3.24 9.65 1.41
CA LEU A 149 -2.80 9.19 0.11
C LEU A 149 -2.05 10.32 -0.64
N ALA A 150 -2.64 11.53 -0.72
CA ALA A 150 -1.99 12.69 -1.34
C ALA A 150 -0.63 12.99 -0.71
N ARG A 151 -0.52 12.97 0.64
CA ARG A 151 0.75 13.08 1.37
C ARG A 151 1.78 12.05 0.91
N THR A 152 1.36 10.83 0.68
CA THR A 152 2.25 9.75 0.24
C THR A 152 2.67 9.93 -1.21
N MET A 153 1.80 10.46 -2.05
CA MET A 153 2.12 10.71 -3.48
C MET A 153 3.21 11.77 -3.65
N VAL A 154 3.29 12.78 -2.77
CA VAL A 154 4.34 13.82 -2.82
C VAL A 154 5.67 13.39 -2.20
N SER A 155 5.72 12.27 -1.47
CA SER A 155 6.92 11.82 -0.76
C SER A 155 8.07 11.37 -1.66
N GLU A 156 7.82 11.07 -2.95
CA GLU A 156 8.79 10.48 -3.90
C GLU A 156 9.47 9.19 -3.43
N ALA A 157 8.95 8.57 -2.39
CA ALA A 157 9.43 7.27 -1.94
C ALA A 157 9.35 6.23 -3.05
N ARG A 158 10.35 5.35 -3.09
CA ARG A 158 10.46 4.28 -4.10
C ARG A 158 9.47 3.16 -3.84
N LEU A 159 9.31 2.78 -2.58
CA LEU A 159 8.39 1.75 -2.13
C LEU A 159 7.24 2.37 -1.34
N LEU A 160 6.01 2.16 -1.81
CA LEU A 160 4.81 2.54 -1.10
C LEU A 160 4.23 1.32 -0.37
N LEU A 161 3.97 1.45 0.91
CA LEU A 161 3.36 0.42 1.77
C LEU A 161 2.03 0.96 2.27
N LEU A 162 0.92 0.37 1.80
CA LEU A 162 -0.43 0.84 2.07
C LEU A 162 -1.21 -0.22 2.87
N ASP A 163 -1.58 0.12 4.09
CA ASP A 163 -2.28 -0.79 4.99
C ASP A 163 -3.78 -0.49 4.98
N GLU A 164 -4.54 -1.32 4.25
CA GLU A 164 -5.99 -1.21 4.06
C GLU A 164 -6.48 0.20 3.69
N PRO A 165 -5.86 0.83 2.67
CA PRO A 165 -6.12 2.23 2.35
C PRO A 165 -7.54 2.48 1.82
N GLU A 166 -8.27 1.43 1.45
CA GLU A 166 -9.62 1.51 0.91
C GLU A 166 -10.73 1.41 1.97
N SER A 167 -10.38 1.08 3.21
CA SER A 167 -11.36 0.67 4.25
C SER A 167 -12.44 1.72 4.58
N ALA A 168 -12.11 3.01 4.44
CA ALA A 168 -13.03 4.12 4.72
C ALA A 168 -13.70 4.69 3.45
N LEU A 169 -13.49 4.08 2.28
CA LEU A 169 -13.99 4.56 0.99
C LEU A 169 -15.21 3.77 0.53
N ASP A 170 -16.10 4.46 -0.20
CA ASP A 170 -17.20 3.82 -0.91
C ASP A 170 -16.69 2.93 -2.07
N PHE A 171 -17.58 2.15 -2.65
CA PHE A 171 -17.24 1.22 -3.73
C PHE A 171 -16.47 1.89 -4.88
N GLY A 172 -16.96 3.02 -5.39
CA GLY A 172 -16.31 3.76 -6.48
C GLY A 172 -14.98 4.38 -6.06
N GLY A 173 -14.90 4.87 -4.82
CA GLY A 173 -13.71 5.46 -4.21
C GLY A 173 -12.55 4.48 -4.12
N ARG A 174 -12.81 3.22 -3.73
CA ARG A 174 -11.79 2.16 -3.65
C ARG A 174 -11.09 1.93 -4.99
N TYR A 175 -11.86 1.79 -6.06
CA TYR A 175 -11.32 1.61 -7.42
C TYR A 175 -10.55 2.85 -7.90
N ARG A 176 -11.08 4.06 -7.67
CA ARG A 176 -10.39 5.31 -8.04
C ARG A 176 -9.05 5.42 -7.32
N MET A 177 -9.03 5.16 -6.02
CA MET A 177 -7.81 5.22 -5.19
C MET A 177 -6.75 4.24 -5.68
N LEU A 178 -7.09 2.96 -5.93
CA LEU A 178 -6.11 1.97 -6.42
C LEU A 178 -5.62 2.31 -7.83
N ARG A 179 -6.48 2.81 -8.73
CA ARG A 179 -6.05 3.32 -10.04
C ARG A 179 -5.07 4.48 -9.89
N GLN A 180 -5.28 5.38 -8.95
CA GLN A 180 -4.40 6.50 -8.65
C GLN A 180 -3.03 6.01 -8.12
N VAL A 181 -3.02 5.04 -7.20
CA VAL A 181 -1.78 4.38 -6.79
C VAL A 181 -1.09 3.76 -8.00
N ARG A 182 -1.81 2.97 -8.79
CA ARG A 182 -1.28 2.30 -9.97
C ARG A 182 -0.68 3.27 -11.00
N SER A 183 -1.32 4.40 -11.27
CA SER A 183 -0.82 5.40 -12.22
C SER A 183 0.50 6.06 -11.79
N ARG A 184 0.87 5.93 -10.54
CA ARG A 184 2.15 6.45 -9.99
C ARG A 184 3.25 5.39 -9.95
N MET A 185 2.95 4.15 -10.31
CA MET A 185 3.97 3.10 -10.44
C MET A 185 4.73 3.26 -11.75
N GLY A 186 6.00 2.88 -11.75
CA GLY A 186 6.88 3.05 -12.91
C GLY A 186 8.25 2.42 -12.66
N PRO A 187 9.23 2.66 -13.55
CA PRO A 187 10.52 1.94 -13.53
C PRO A 187 11.35 2.13 -12.26
N ARG A 188 10.95 3.05 -11.40
CA ARG A 188 11.66 3.33 -10.14
C ARG A 188 10.73 3.39 -8.92
N ARG A 189 9.51 2.86 -9.03
CA ARG A 189 8.54 2.88 -7.93
C ARG A 189 7.65 1.65 -8.01
N ALA A 190 7.40 1.02 -6.86
CA ALA A 190 6.43 -0.05 -6.71
C ALA A 190 5.63 0.14 -5.43
N ALA A 191 4.51 -0.58 -5.29
CA ALA A 191 3.70 -0.52 -4.10
C ALA A 191 3.30 -1.91 -3.60
N ILE A 192 3.15 -2.03 -2.30
CA ILE A 192 2.51 -3.17 -1.62
C ILE A 192 1.28 -2.64 -0.91
N VAL A 193 0.14 -3.26 -1.14
CA VAL A 193 -1.14 -2.89 -0.53
C VAL A 193 -1.79 -4.08 0.15
N THR A 194 -2.17 -3.94 1.41
CA THR A 194 -3.05 -4.93 2.06
C THR A 194 -4.49 -4.60 1.73
N LEU A 195 -5.29 -5.59 1.37
CA LEU A 195 -6.67 -5.44 0.95
C LEU A 195 -7.54 -6.49 1.64
N HIS A 196 -8.83 -6.15 1.82
CA HIS A 196 -9.83 -7.09 2.34
C HIS A 196 -10.69 -7.71 1.25
N ASP A 197 -10.84 -7.03 0.14
CA ASP A 197 -11.70 -7.43 -0.97
C ASP A 197 -10.89 -8.20 -2.04
N PRO A 198 -11.04 -9.54 -2.12
CA PRO A 198 -10.32 -10.33 -3.12
C PRO A 198 -10.68 -9.94 -4.57
N GLN A 199 -11.94 -9.56 -4.83
CA GLN A 199 -12.37 -9.17 -6.17
C GLN A 199 -11.72 -7.86 -6.60
N LEU A 200 -11.64 -6.87 -5.69
CA LEU A 200 -10.93 -5.62 -5.93
C LEU A 200 -9.45 -5.90 -6.22
N SER A 201 -8.84 -6.78 -5.42
CA SER A 201 -7.42 -7.15 -5.53
C SER A 201 -7.11 -7.83 -6.86
N LEU A 202 -7.92 -8.80 -7.27
CA LEU A 202 -7.79 -9.51 -8.55
C LEU A 202 -7.84 -8.58 -9.77
N ASN A 203 -8.56 -7.45 -9.66
CA ASN A 203 -8.77 -6.53 -10.78
C ASN A 203 -7.84 -5.30 -10.77
N CYS A 204 -7.13 -5.06 -9.67
CA CYS A 204 -6.31 -3.86 -9.51
C CYS A 204 -4.82 -4.14 -9.32
N CYS A 205 -4.45 -5.32 -8.80
CA CYS A 205 -3.05 -5.68 -8.50
C CYS A 205 -2.45 -6.54 -9.62
N ASP A 206 -1.14 -6.41 -9.82
CA ASP A 206 -0.38 -7.24 -10.77
C ASP A 206 -0.13 -8.64 -10.21
N GLU A 207 0.13 -8.67 -8.91
CA GLU A 207 0.44 -9.87 -8.15
C GLU A 207 -0.32 -9.86 -6.83
N LEU A 208 -0.69 -11.04 -6.33
CA LEU A 208 -1.30 -11.20 -5.02
C LEU A 208 -0.49 -12.19 -4.18
N LEU A 209 -0.01 -11.74 -3.04
CA LEU A 209 0.57 -12.56 -1.99
C LEU A 209 -0.55 -13.03 -1.06
N LEU A 210 -0.79 -14.31 -1.01
CA LEU A 210 -1.74 -14.90 -0.07
C LEU A 210 -1.03 -15.25 1.24
N MET A 211 -1.61 -14.82 2.37
CA MET A 211 -1.07 -15.05 3.71
C MET A 211 -2.10 -15.71 4.62
N ASP A 212 -1.63 -16.66 5.41
CA ASP A 212 -2.36 -17.21 6.54
C ASP A 212 -1.41 -17.48 7.71
N ALA A 213 -1.88 -17.28 8.95
CA ALA A 213 -1.11 -17.52 10.19
C ALA A 213 0.35 -17.00 10.16
N GLY A 214 0.58 -15.82 9.57
CA GLY A 214 1.90 -15.19 9.49
C GLY A 214 2.84 -15.74 8.42
N GLN A 215 2.36 -16.63 7.56
CA GLN A 215 3.14 -17.27 6.50
C GLN A 215 2.56 -16.97 5.12
N LYS A 216 3.42 -17.02 4.10
CA LYS A 216 2.99 -17.00 2.72
C LYS A 216 2.42 -18.37 2.34
N THR A 217 1.20 -18.41 1.84
CA THR A 217 0.55 -19.64 1.37
C THR A 217 0.67 -19.80 -0.14
N ALA A 218 0.54 -18.71 -0.90
CA ALA A 218 0.69 -18.71 -2.35
C ALA A 218 1.01 -17.32 -2.90
N VAL A 219 1.40 -17.27 -4.17
CA VAL A 219 1.43 -16.08 -5.01
C VAL A 219 0.51 -16.32 -6.20
N LEU A 220 -0.29 -15.32 -6.55
CA LEU A 220 -1.18 -15.32 -7.71
C LEU A 220 -0.78 -14.21 -8.67
N HIS A 221 -0.91 -14.51 -9.95
CA HIS A 221 -0.75 -13.54 -11.05
C HIS A 221 -2.08 -13.41 -11.80
N PRO A 222 -2.97 -12.48 -11.41
CA PRO A 222 -4.34 -12.43 -11.93
C PRO A 222 -4.45 -12.35 -13.45
N ALA A 223 -3.45 -11.75 -14.11
CA ALA A 223 -3.43 -11.60 -15.57
C ALA A 223 -3.06 -12.89 -16.32
N SER A 224 -2.25 -13.79 -15.72
CA SER A 224 -1.66 -14.95 -16.40
C SER A 224 -2.06 -16.30 -15.82
N ASP A 225 -2.41 -16.36 -14.54
CA ASP A 225 -2.80 -17.62 -13.91
C ASP A 225 -4.10 -18.17 -14.51
N ARG A 226 -4.24 -19.49 -14.48
CA ARG A 226 -5.48 -20.17 -14.86
C ARG A 226 -6.54 -19.90 -13.79
N LEU A 227 -7.80 -19.76 -14.22
CA LEU A 227 -8.91 -19.45 -13.30
C LEU A 227 -9.09 -20.53 -12.24
N ASP A 228 -9.02 -21.81 -12.64
CA ASP A 228 -9.14 -22.94 -11.72
C ASP A 228 -8.08 -22.93 -10.61
N THR A 229 -6.83 -22.64 -10.96
CA THR A 229 -5.72 -22.52 -10.00
C THR A 229 -5.91 -21.33 -9.06
N THR A 230 -6.36 -20.19 -9.59
CA THR A 230 -6.64 -19.00 -8.78
C THR A 230 -7.82 -19.24 -7.83
N GLU A 231 -8.86 -19.90 -8.33
CA GLU A 231 -10.06 -20.28 -7.57
C GLU A 231 -9.70 -21.21 -6.40
N GLU A 232 -8.93 -22.30 -6.67
CA GLU A 232 -8.48 -23.25 -5.65
C GLU A 232 -7.69 -22.56 -4.53
N ARG A 233 -6.73 -21.69 -4.89
CA ARG A 233 -5.89 -20.98 -3.91
C ARG A 233 -6.68 -19.97 -3.08
N LEU A 234 -7.64 -19.25 -3.69
CA LEU A 234 -8.53 -18.36 -2.94
C LEU A 234 -9.54 -19.12 -2.08
N ALA A 235 -10.05 -20.25 -2.57
CA ALA A 235 -10.96 -21.10 -1.82
C ALA A 235 -10.32 -21.65 -0.54
N ALA A 236 -9.02 -21.89 -0.55
CA ALA A 236 -8.27 -22.31 0.65
C ALA A 236 -8.31 -21.25 1.77
N LEU A 237 -8.42 -19.96 1.43
CA LEU A 237 -8.48 -18.86 2.41
C LEU A 237 -9.91 -18.42 2.75
N TYR A 238 -10.79 -18.42 1.76
CA TYR A 238 -12.10 -17.78 1.86
C TYR A 238 -13.28 -18.77 1.81
N GLY A 239 -12.99 -20.07 1.69
CA GLY A 239 -14.00 -21.11 1.46
C GLY A 239 -14.43 -21.20 -0.02
N PRO A 240 -15.32 -22.14 -0.35
CA PRO A 240 -15.73 -22.40 -1.72
C PRO A 240 -16.20 -21.14 -2.45
N LEU A 241 -15.67 -20.91 -3.64
CA LEU A 241 -16.00 -19.80 -4.52
C LEU A 241 -15.78 -20.20 -5.98
N THR A 242 -16.35 -19.44 -6.88
CA THR A 242 -16.16 -19.60 -8.33
C THR A 242 -15.69 -18.29 -8.94
N LEU A 243 -14.73 -18.35 -9.87
CA LEU A 243 -14.25 -17.21 -10.63
C LEU A 243 -14.76 -17.26 -12.06
N THR A 244 -15.23 -16.14 -12.55
CA THR A 244 -15.60 -15.97 -13.96
C THR A 244 -14.99 -14.71 -14.54
N ARG A 245 -14.77 -14.68 -15.86
CA ARG A 245 -14.34 -13.48 -16.59
C ARG A 245 -15.54 -12.80 -17.23
N VAL A 246 -15.70 -11.52 -16.98
CA VAL A 246 -16.76 -10.70 -17.53
C VAL A 246 -16.16 -9.46 -18.18
N LYS A 247 -16.67 -9.07 -19.36
CA LYS A 247 -16.30 -7.78 -19.96
C LYS A 247 -17.12 -6.66 -19.32
N ASN A 248 -16.46 -5.59 -18.89
CA ASN A 248 -17.15 -4.37 -18.50
C ASN A 248 -17.65 -3.59 -19.75
N ARG A 249 -18.32 -2.45 -19.54
CA ARG A 249 -18.84 -1.60 -20.63
C ARG A 249 -17.76 -1.07 -21.58
N ASP A 250 -16.52 -0.95 -21.10
CA ASP A 250 -15.36 -0.47 -21.88
C ASP A 250 -14.66 -1.62 -22.60
N GLY A 251 -15.21 -2.85 -22.56
CA GLY A 251 -14.64 -4.05 -23.19
C GLY A 251 -13.45 -4.65 -22.43
N ILE A 252 -13.14 -4.16 -21.23
CA ILE A 252 -12.04 -4.65 -20.39
C ILE A 252 -12.50 -5.88 -19.63
N TRP A 253 -11.70 -6.95 -19.67
CA TRP A 253 -11.95 -8.15 -18.89
C TRP A 253 -11.75 -7.90 -17.39
N GLN A 254 -12.69 -8.36 -16.61
CA GLN A 254 -12.65 -8.35 -15.16
C GLN A 254 -12.88 -9.75 -14.60
N LEU A 255 -12.23 -10.06 -13.48
CA LEU A 255 -12.51 -11.25 -12.70
C LEU A 255 -13.66 -10.95 -11.73
N VAL A 256 -14.68 -11.78 -11.77
CA VAL A 256 -15.83 -11.71 -10.85
C VAL A 256 -15.83 -12.96 -10.00
N MET A 257 -15.88 -12.76 -8.69
CA MET A 257 -15.95 -13.82 -7.70
C MET A 257 -17.39 -14.03 -7.27
N VAL A 258 -17.86 -15.26 -7.37
CA VAL A 258 -19.19 -15.70 -6.92
C VAL A 258 -18.99 -16.69 -5.77
N LYS A 259 -19.71 -16.49 -4.69
CA LYS A 259 -19.62 -17.32 -3.48
C LYS A 259 -20.87 -18.16 -3.30
#